data_40f8e1d6df869aa64e210cf22ae9ba6b
#
_entry.id   40f8e1d6df869aa64e210cf22ae9ba6b
#
_cell.length_a   1.000
_cell.length_b   1.000
_cell.length_c   1.000
_cell.angle_alpha   90.00
_cell.angle_beta   90.00
_cell.angle_gamma   90.00
#
_symmetry.space_group_name_H-M   'P 1'
#
loop_
_entity.id
_entity.type
_entity.pdbx_description
1 polymer ?
#
loop_
_entity_poly.entity_id
_entity_poly.type
_entity_poly.pdbx_seq_one_letter_code
_entity_poly.pdbx_strand_id
1 'polypeptide(L)'
;MNRNELARYIDQTTLKPGMTHEYVTGFCEKAKENHFASVCILPNMIETAAGVLDGSDTKVCTVISFPLGFDWPDVKIHETEDALEKGAKEIDLVMNVSALKSERYDIVDEELEGVVKASHGKGAIVKLIIETPLLTEGQIVKACELAEKHGVDIVKTSTGFSAMLPRSTSVEDVRLIRSCVKPETGVKAAGGIRTTADTLAMIEAGATRIGASAGEEIIGGL
;
A
#
# COMPACT_ATOMS: atom_id res chain seq x y z
N MET A 1 11.73 -19.25 6.67
CA MET A 1 10.35 -18.80 6.38
C MET A 1 9.66 -19.90 5.58
N ASN A 2 8.47 -20.32 5.99
CA ASN A 2 7.66 -21.29 5.24
C ASN A 2 6.60 -20.57 4.39
N ARG A 3 5.87 -21.34 3.54
CA ARG A 3 4.85 -20.79 2.61
C ARG A 3 3.78 -19.94 3.32
N ASN A 4 3.26 -20.44 4.45
CA ASN A 4 2.21 -19.75 5.19
C ASN A 4 2.71 -18.45 5.85
N GLU A 5 3.95 -18.46 6.35
CA GLU A 5 4.59 -17.25 6.86
C GLU A 5 4.79 -16.22 5.75
N LEU A 6 5.26 -16.64 4.55
CA LEU A 6 5.45 -15.74 3.42
C LEU A 6 4.13 -15.15 2.92
N ALA A 7 3.05 -15.95 2.89
CA ALA A 7 1.73 -15.49 2.48
C ALA A 7 1.23 -14.29 3.31
N ARG A 8 1.56 -14.25 4.60
CA ARG A 8 1.18 -13.14 5.51
C ARG A 8 1.89 -11.82 5.22
N TYR A 9 2.92 -11.83 4.38
CA TYR A 9 3.56 -10.60 3.89
C TYR A 9 2.87 -10.04 2.65
N ILE A 10 2.04 -10.82 1.95
CA ILE A 10 1.54 -10.46 0.61
C ILE A 10 0.23 -9.65 0.70
N ASP A 11 0.25 -8.45 0.11
CA ASP A 11 -0.95 -7.75 -0.33
C ASP A 11 -1.18 -8.14 -1.80
N GLN A 12 -2.08 -9.11 -2.02
CA GLN A 12 -2.41 -9.56 -3.36
C GLN A 12 -3.13 -8.46 -4.12
N THR A 13 -2.50 -7.96 -5.17
CA THR A 13 -2.88 -6.68 -5.78
C THR A 13 -3.40 -6.84 -7.19
N THR A 14 -4.57 -6.24 -7.46
CA THR A 14 -5.09 -6.06 -8.81
C THR A 14 -5.75 -4.68 -8.94
N LEU A 15 -5.13 -3.81 -9.75
CA LEU A 15 -5.53 -2.41 -9.96
C LEU A 15 -5.70 -2.08 -11.45
N LYS A 16 -6.00 -3.11 -12.26
CA LYS A 16 -6.20 -2.96 -13.71
C LYS A 16 -7.57 -2.37 -13.99
N PRO A 17 -7.71 -1.42 -14.93
CA PRO A 17 -9.01 -0.97 -15.37
C PRO A 17 -9.79 -2.10 -16.08
N GLY A 18 -11.12 -2.07 -16.00
CA GLY A 18 -11.99 -3.02 -16.70
C GLY A 18 -12.15 -4.39 -16.03
N MET A 19 -11.76 -4.55 -14.77
CA MET A 19 -12.06 -5.75 -13.99
C MET A 19 -13.57 -5.86 -13.73
N THR A 20 -14.10 -7.09 -13.81
CA THR A 20 -15.49 -7.38 -13.47
C THR A 20 -15.63 -7.81 -12.01
N HIS A 21 -16.84 -7.69 -11.46
CA HIS A 21 -17.14 -8.21 -10.11
C HIS A 21 -16.85 -9.70 -9.99
N GLU A 22 -17.17 -10.50 -11.02
CA GLU A 22 -16.87 -11.94 -11.07
C GLU A 22 -15.36 -12.22 -10.97
N TYR A 23 -14.55 -11.47 -11.71
CA TYR A 23 -13.09 -11.58 -11.62
C TYR A 23 -12.59 -11.26 -10.20
N VAL A 24 -13.08 -10.18 -9.60
CA VAL A 24 -12.68 -9.76 -8.23
C VAL A 24 -13.14 -10.79 -7.20
N THR A 25 -14.33 -11.38 -7.36
CA THR A 25 -14.81 -12.48 -6.50
C THR A 25 -13.80 -13.63 -6.49
N GLY A 26 -13.47 -14.20 -7.64
CA GLY A 26 -12.51 -15.31 -7.71
C GLY A 26 -11.09 -14.93 -7.24
N PHE A 27 -10.68 -13.67 -7.45
CA PHE A 27 -9.41 -13.16 -6.96
C PHE A 27 -9.36 -13.09 -5.42
N CYS A 28 -10.46 -12.67 -4.77
CA CYS A 28 -10.59 -12.63 -3.33
C CYS A 28 -10.67 -14.04 -2.71
N GLU A 29 -11.40 -14.97 -3.34
CA GLU A 29 -11.47 -16.38 -2.90
C GLU A 29 -10.08 -17.01 -2.83
N LYS A 30 -9.28 -16.86 -3.89
CA LYS A 30 -7.89 -17.33 -3.91
C LYS A 30 -7.01 -16.68 -2.85
N ALA A 31 -7.17 -15.38 -2.63
CA ALA A 31 -6.43 -14.68 -1.60
C ALA A 31 -6.76 -15.19 -0.20
N LYS A 32 -8.04 -15.46 0.06
CA LYS A 32 -8.55 -16.07 1.29
C LYS A 32 -8.00 -17.48 1.50
N GLU A 33 -8.02 -18.34 0.47
CA GLU A 33 -7.48 -19.70 0.51
C GLU A 33 -5.98 -19.73 0.81
N ASN A 34 -5.23 -18.77 0.31
CA ASN A 34 -3.79 -18.65 0.54
C ASN A 34 -3.44 -17.86 1.82
N HIS A 35 -4.42 -17.35 2.56
CA HIS A 35 -4.22 -16.54 3.76
C HIS A 35 -3.33 -15.32 3.53
N PHE A 36 -3.45 -14.64 2.39
CA PHE A 36 -2.71 -13.41 2.15
C PHE A 36 -3.09 -12.33 3.17
N ALA A 37 -2.17 -11.40 3.44
CA ALA A 37 -2.40 -10.33 4.42
C ALA A 37 -3.60 -9.45 4.01
N SER A 38 -3.66 -9.05 2.74
CA SER A 38 -4.79 -8.30 2.19
C SER A 38 -4.99 -8.56 0.69
N VAL A 39 -6.14 -8.13 0.19
CA VAL A 39 -6.43 -7.93 -1.22
C VAL A 39 -6.46 -6.43 -1.48
N CYS A 40 -5.58 -5.92 -2.36
CA CYS A 40 -5.54 -4.51 -2.75
C CYS A 40 -6.21 -4.32 -4.11
N ILE A 41 -7.33 -3.57 -4.13
CA ILE A 41 -8.23 -3.43 -5.27
C ILE A 41 -8.64 -1.97 -5.51
N LEU A 42 -9.26 -1.70 -6.66
CA LEU A 42 -9.84 -0.40 -6.97
C LEU A 42 -11.05 -0.08 -6.07
N PRO A 43 -11.32 1.20 -5.73
CA PRO A 43 -12.38 1.61 -4.81
C PRO A 43 -13.77 1.10 -5.17
N ASN A 44 -14.13 1.04 -6.45
CA ASN A 44 -15.44 0.57 -6.92
C ASN A 44 -15.68 -0.95 -6.70
N MET A 45 -14.69 -1.70 -6.22
CA MET A 45 -14.76 -3.14 -5.97
C MET A 45 -14.75 -3.50 -4.48
N ILE A 46 -14.72 -2.51 -3.58
CA ILE A 46 -14.61 -2.72 -2.13
C ILE A 46 -15.75 -3.59 -1.60
N GLU A 47 -17.00 -3.26 -1.93
CA GLU A 47 -18.17 -3.98 -1.44
C GLU A 47 -18.17 -5.46 -1.88
N THR A 48 -17.74 -5.73 -3.12
CA THR A 48 -17.58 -7.11 -3.62
C THR A 48 -16.53 -7.86 -2.80
N ALA A 49 -15.36 -7.27 -2.60
CA ALA A 49 -14.29 -7.89 -1.82
C ALA A 49 -14.67 -8.06 -0.35
N ALA A 50 -15.34 -7.06 0.24
CA ALA A 50 -15.80 -7.12 1.64
C ALA A 50 -16.79 -8.27 1.85
N GLY A 51 -17.71 -8.49 0.91
CA GLY A 51 -18.65 -9.62 0.97
C GLY A 51 -17.96 -10.98 0.89
N VAL A 52 -16.98 -11.14 0.00
CA VAL A 52 -16.23 -12.42 -0.16
C VAL A 52 -15.30 -12.71 1.02
N LEU A 53 -14.66 -11.67 1.55
CA LEU A 53 -13.66 -11.77 2.61
C LEU A 53 -14.26 -11.69 4.02
N ASP A 54 -15.59 -11.59 4.14
CA ASP A 54 -16.24 -11.54 5.45
C ASP A 54 -15.86 -12.77 6.30
N GLY A 55 -15.55 -12.52 7.56
CA GLY A 55 -15.08 -13.53 8.51
C GLY A 55 -13.70 -14.13 8.22
N SER A 56 -12.97 -13.65 7.18
CA SER A 56 -11.62 -14.11 6.87
C SER A 56 -10.55 -13.29 7.59
N ASP A 57 -9.32 -13.83 7.62
CA ASP A 57 -8.14 -13.12 8.13
C ASP A 57 -7.49 -12.20 7.07
N THR A 58 -7.84 -12.37 5.78
CA THR A 58 -7.40 -11.50 4.68
C THR A 58 -8.19 -10.20 4.67
N LYS A 59 -7.50 -9.05 4.66
CA LYS A 59 -8.13 -7.73 4.77
C LYS A 59 -8.45 -7.13 3.40
N VAL A 60 -9.51 -6.32 3.34
CA VAL A 60 -9.80 -5.48 2.17
C VAL A 60 -8.94 -4.23 2.25
N CYS A 61 -8.05 -4.07 1.27
CA CYS A 61 -7.24 -2.88 1.05
C CYS A 61 -7.71 -2.17 -0.22
N THR A 62 -7.72 -0.85 -0.21
CA THR A 62 -7.94 -0.04 -1.41
C THR A 62 -6.95 1.10 -1.53
N VAL A 63 -7.00 1.81 -2.63
CA VAL A 63 -6.10 2.92 -2.96
C VAL A 63 -6.86 4.24 -2.95
N ILE A 64 -6.20 5.33 -2.53
CA ILE A 64 -6.75 6.69 -2.46
C ILE A 64 -5.87 7.62 -3.29
N SER A 65 -6.50 8.49 -4.09
CA SER A 65 -5.82 9.45 -5.01
C SER A 65 -4.84 8.75 -5.97
N PHE A 66 -5.19 7.58 -6.43
CA PHE A 66 -4.29 6.67 -7.13
C PHE A 66 -4.41 6.77 -8.65
N PRO A 67 -3.28 6.74 -9.43
CA PRO A 67 -1.91 6.51 -8.94
C PRO A 67 -1.09 7.78 -8.73
N LEU A 68 -1.62 8.98 -8.92
CA LEU A 68 -0.84 10.21 -9.07
C LEU A 68 -0.75 11.07 -7.80
N GLY A 69 -1.66 10.91 -6.85
CA GLY A 69 -1.62 11.59 -5.55
C GLY A 69 -1.86 13.10 -5.59
N PHE A 70 -2.39 13.65 -6.69
CA PHE A 70 -2.49 15.11 -6.91
C PHE A 70 -3.81 15.73 -6.42
N ASP A 71 -4.75 14.93 -5.93
CA ASP A 71 -6.02 15.46 -5.44
C ASP A 71 -5.82 16.32 -4.18
N TRP A 72 -6.74 17.25 -3.95
CA TRP A 72 -6.73 18.08 -2.76
C TRP A 72 -6.96 17.26 -1.49
N PRO A 73 -6.45 17.69 -0.32
CA PRO A 73 -6.59 16.95 0.93
C PRO A 73 -8.03 16.58 1.28
N ASP A 74 -8.98 17.50 1.13
CA ASP A 74 -10.40 17.27 1.40
C ASP A 74 -11.01 16.18 0.50
N VAL A 75 -10.59 16.09 -0.78
CA VAL A 75 -11.00 15.03 -1.69
C VAL A 75 -10.46 13.67 -1.25
N LYS A 76 -9.18 13.59 -0.87
CA LYS A 76 -8.57 12.35 -0.36
C LYS A 76 -9.23 11.88 0.95
N ILE A 77 -9.55 12.82 1.83
CA ILE A 77 -10.26 12.52 3.08
C ILE A 77 -11.64 11.94 2.79
N HIS A 78 -12.40 12.58 1.90
CA HIS A 78 -13.73 12.10 1.51
C HIS A 78 -13.68 10.72 0.83
N GLU A 79 -12.74 10.51 -0.09
CA GLU A 79 -12.52 9.22 -0.76
C GLU A 79 -12.19 8.12 0.28
N THR A 80 -11.39 8.47 1.30
CA THR A 80 -11.06 7.56 2.41
C THR A 80 -12.28 7.20 3.23
N GLU A 81 -13.09 8.18 3.63
CA GLU A 81 -14.31 7.96 4.40
C GLU A 81 -15.29 7.05 3.65
N ASP A 82 -15.52 7.30 2.36
CA ASP A 82 -16.36 6.47 1.50
C ASP A 82 -15.84 5.03 1.37
N ALA A 83 -14.52 4.87 1.19
CA ALA A 83 -13.90 3.55 1.14
C ALA A 83 -14.06 2.75 2.44
N LEU A 84 -13.92 3.40 3.58
CA LEU A 84 -14.09 2.80 4.91
C LEU A 84 -15.54 2.39 5.16
N GLU A 85 -16.50 3.22 4.75
CA GLU A 85 -17.93 2.90 4.85
C GLU A 85 -18.33 1.69 4.03
N LYS A 86 -17.70 1.51 2.86
CA LYS A 86 -17.88 0.35 1.98
C LYS A 86 -17.16 -0.92 2.44
N GLY A 87 -16.34 -0.85 3.49
CA GLY A 87 -15.75 -2.02 4.13
C GLY A 87 -14.24 -2.18 3.99
N ALA A 88 -13.52 -1.20 3.45
CA ALA A 88 -12.06 -1.21 3.48
C ALA A 88 -11.54 -1.23 4.92
N LYS A 89 -10.45 -1.96 5.13
CA LYS A 89 -9.74 -2.10 6.42
C LYS A 89 -8.30 -1.61 6.34
N GLU A 90 -7.78 -1.42 5.15
CA GLU A 90 -6.46 -0.89 4.87
C GLU A 90 -6.55 0.13 3.73
N ILE A 91 -5.89 1.26 3.88
CA ILE A 91 -5.90 2.40 2.95
C ILE A 91 -4.49 2.63 2.43
N ASP A 92 -4.26 2.42 1.14
CA ASP A 92 -3.01 2.75 0.45
C ASP A 92 -3.16 4.18 -0.14
N LEU A 93 -2.77 5.21 0.60
CA LEU A 93 -2.83 6.62 0.20
C LEU A 93 -1.64 7.01 -0.66
N VAL A 94 -1.84 7.61 -1.83
CA VAL A 94 -0.75 8.23 -2.60
C VAL A 94 -0.50 9.64 -2.10
N MET A 95 0.72 9.88 -1.61
CA MET A 95 1.18 11.21 -1.17
C MET A 95 1.18 12.21 -2.34
N ASN A 96 0.90 13.48 -2.07
CA ASN A 96 1.13 14.53 -3.05
C ASN A 96 2.64 14.79 -3.24
N VAL A 97 3.25 14.00 -4.14
CA VAL A 97 4.70 14.09 -4.44
C VAL A 97 5.09 15.49 -4.95
N SER A 98 4.22 16.16 -5.68
CA SER A 98 4.48 17.52 -6.16
C SER A 98 4.55 18.53 -5.02
N ALA A 99 3.68 18.41 -4.03
CA ALA A 99 3.71 19.22 -2.82
C ALA A 99 4.99 18.96 -2.01
N LEU A 100 5.36 17.70 -1.79
CA LEU A 100 6.60 17.33 -1.11
C LEU A 100 7.83 17.95 -1.80
N LYS A 101 7.95 17.80 -3.14
CA LYS A 101 9.07 18.32 -3.93
C LYS A 101 9.12 19.84 -3.98
N SER A 102 7.98 20.49 -3.79
CA SER A 102 7.84 21.96 -3.71
C SER A 102 7.96 22.50 -2.27
N GLU A 103 8.31 21.62 -1.31
CA GLU A 103 8.40 21.93 0.11
C GLU A 103 7.09 22.48 0.72
N ARG A 104 5.95 22.24 0.04
CA ARG A 104 4.61 22.54 0.53
C ARG A 104 4.16 21.44 1.50
N TYR A 105 4.90 21.34 2.61
CA TYR A 105 4.62 20.33 3.63
C TYR A 105 3.29 20.56 4.33
N ASP A 106 2.79 21.80 4.32
CA ASP A 106 1.44 22.15 4.79
C ASP A 106 0.34 21.30 4.11
N ILE A 107 0.44 21.09 2.79
CA ILE A 107 -0.50 20.25 2.03
C ILE A 107 -0.37 18.77 2.42
N VAL A 108 0.87 18.30 2.56
CA VAL A 108 1.13 16.90 2.96
C VAL A 108 0.68 16.65 4.41
N ASP A 109 0.91 17.62 5.30
CA ASP A 109 0.43 17.55 6.69
C ASP A 109 -1.10 17.44 6.75
N GLU A 110 -1.82 18.27 5.99
CA GLU A 110 -3.29 18.27 5.95
C GLU A 110 -3.87 16.94 5.43
N GLU A 111 -3.32 16.42 4.32
CA GLU A 111 -3.79 15.13 3.78
C GLU A 111 -3.52 13.98 4.75
N LEU A 112 -2.36 13.92 5.38
CA LEU A 112 -2.00 12.86 6.32
C LEU A 112 -2.83 12.94 7.60
N GLU A 113 -2.97 14.13 8.19
CA GLU A 113 -3.77 14.31 9.40
C GLU A 113 -5.22 13.85 9.19
N GLY A 114 -5.85 14.28 8.09
CA GLY A 114 -7.23 13.94 7.79
C GLY A 114 -7.44 12.46 7.49
N VAL A 115 -6.62 11.88 6.60
CA VAL A 115 -6.76 10.47 6.19
C VAL A 115 -6.44 9.51 7.34
N VAL A 116 -5.38 9.77 8.13
CA VAL A 116 -5.03 8.93 9.28
C VAL A 116 -6.13 9.00 10.35
N LYS A 117 -6.63 10.20 10.66
CA LYS A 117 -7.74 10.37 11.62
C LYS A 117 -9.00 9.62 11.19
N ALA A 118 -9.40 9.73 9.92
CA ALA A 118 -10.58 9.03 9.39
C ALA A 118 -10.39 7.50 9.48
N SER A 119 -9.21 7.00 9.08
CA SER A 119 -8.89 5.57 9.06
C SER A 119 -8.84 4.98 10.47
N HIS A 120 -8.06 5.57 11.36
CA HIS A 120 -7.92 5.11 12.75
C HIS A 120 -9.24 5.19 13.52
N GLY A 121 -10.09 6.20 13.24
CA GLY A 121 -11.43 6.32 13.82
C GLY A 121 -12.37 5.15 13.47
N LYS A 122 -12.07 4.38 12.42
CA LYS A 122 -12.79 3.18 11.99
C LYS A 122 -12.00 1.88 12.22
N GLY A 123 -10.83 1.95 12.89
CA GLY A 123 -9.95 0.80 13.15
C GLY A 123 -9.25 0.26 11.90
N ALA A 124 -9.11 1.08 10.87
CA ALA A 124 -8.34 0.76 9.66
C ALA A 124 -6.93 1.33 9.75
N ILE A 125 -5.98 0.74 9.00
CA ILE A 125 -4.61 1.21 8.91
C ILE A 125 -4.36 2.01 7.62
N VAL A 126 -3.37 2.91 7.66
CA VAL A 126 -2.92 3.73 6.53
C VAL A 126 -1.53 3.30 6.09
N LYS A 127 -1.38 3.09 4.77
CA LYS A 127 -0.09 2.87 4.13
C LYS A 127 0.19 4.03 3.17
N LEU A 128 1.20 4.83 3.47
CA LEU A 128 1.56 6.02 2.67
C LEU A 128 2.48 5.63 1.51
N ILE A 129 2.01 5.77 0.29
CA ILE A 129 2.81 5.59 -0.92
C ILE A 129 3.59 6.88 -1.17
N ILE A 130 4.91 6.84 -0.99
CA ILE A 130 5.78 8.00 -1.16
C ILE A 130 6.37 8.11 -2.58
N GLU A 131 6.22 7.07 -3.41
CA GLU A 131 6.70 6.96 -4.79
C GLU A 131 8.22 7.18 -4.90
N THR A 132 9.00 6.35 -4.23
CA THR A 132 10.46 6.46 -4.14
C THR A 132 11.18 6.67 -5.47
N PRO A 133 10.72 6.09 -6.63
CA PRO A 133 11.38 6.34 -7.91
C PRO A 133 11.40 7.80 -8.37
N LEU A 134 10.54 8.66 -7.81
CA LEU A 134 10.48 10.09 -8.13
C LEU A 134 11.25 10.97 -7.13
N LEU A 135 11.78 10.39 -6.05
CA LEU A 135 12.36 11.11 -4.92
C LEU A 135 13.89 10.95 -4.85
N THR A 136 14.53 11.96 -4.32
CA THR A 136 15.91 11.87 -3.82
C THR A 136 15.90 11.22 -2.43
N GLU A 137 17.08 10.75 -1.95
CA GLU A 137 17.20 10.20 -0.59
C GLU A 137 16.71 11.19 0.49
N GLY A 138 17.09 12.46 0.38
CA GLY A 138 16.63 13.49 1.32
C GLY A 138 15.12 13.71 1.31
N GLN A 139 14.47 13.55 0.14
CA GLN A 139 13.01 13.61 0.03
C GLN A 139 12.33 12.36 0.60
N ILE A 140 12.95 11.18 0.46
CA ILE A 140 12.48 9.94 1.11
C ILE A 140 12.54 10.09 2.63
N VAL A 141 13.66 10.59 3.17
CA VAL A 141 13.80 10.88 4.60
C VAL A 141 12.70 11.84 5.07
N LYS A 142 12.48 12.92 4.33
CA LYS A 142 11.43 13.91 4.67
C LYS A 142 10.02 13.32 4.64
N ALA A 143 9.72 12.50 3.66
CA ALA A 143 8.42 11.79 3.58
C ALA A 143 8.22 10.85 4.78
N CYS A 144 9.27 10.13 5.20
CA CYS A 144 9.23 9.29 6.40
C CYS A 144 9.01 10.10 7.68
N GLU A 145 9.65 11.26 7.82
CA GLU A 145 9.44 12.18 8.96
C GLU A 145 7.97 12.63 9.06
N LEU A 146 7.36 13.00 7.91
CA LEU A 146 5.96 13.40 7.85
C LEU A 146 5.03 12.21 8.17
N ALA A 147 5.33 11.02 7.65
CA ALA A 147 4.58 9.80 7.96
C ALA A 147 4.58 9.51 9.48
N GLU A 148 5.75 9.55 10.10
CA GLU A 148 5.93 9.35 11.55
C GLU A 148 5.20 10.41 12.39
N LYS A 149 5.27 11.68 11.96
CA LYS A 149 4.59 12.80 12.63
C LYS A 149 3.08 12.58 12.74
N HIS A 150 2.47 12.03 11.71
CA HIS A 150 1.03 11.81 11.62
C HIS A 150 0.58 10.40 12.02
N GLY A 151 1.49 9.52 12.40
CA GLY A 151 1.15 8.16 12.86
C GLY A 151 0.69 7.24 11.74
N VAL A 152 1.27 7.37 10.54
CA VAL A 152 1.07 6.42 9.45
C VAL A 152 1.56 5.04 9.88
N ASP A 153 0.78 3.99 9.63
CA ASP A 153 1.10 2.64 10.09
C ASP A 153 2.19 1.97 9.24
N ILE A 154 2.23 2.25 7.94
CA ILE A 154 3.17 1.63 6.99
C ILE A 154 3.61 2.68 5.95
N VAL A 155 4.91 2.81 5.71
CA VAL A 155 5.43 3.58 4.57
C VAL A 155 5.61 2.63 3.39
N LYS A 156 4.98 2.95 2.25
CA LYS A 156 5.01 2.15 1.02
C LYS A 156 5.88 2.82 -0.04
N THR A 157 6.73 2.03 -0.69
CA THR A 157 7.68 2.54 -1.69
C THR A 157 7.01 3.16 -2.91
N SER A 158 6.06 2.45 -3.54
CA SER A 158 5.58 2.81 -4.89
C SER A 158 4.15 2.38 -5.18
N THR A 159 3.54 3.04 -6.18
CA THR A 159 2.25 2.66 -6.77
C THR A 159 2.34 1.37 -7.60
N GLY A 160 3.49 1.11 -8.21
CA GLY A 160 3.68 0.05 -9.19
C GLY A 160 3.27 0.42 -10.63
N PHE A 161 2.82 1.65 -10.89
CA PHE A 161 2.51 2.15 -12.23
C PHE A 161 3.80 2.58 -12.96
N SER A 162 4.62 1.59 -13.33
CA SER A 162 5.98 1.78 -13.81
C SER A 162 6.12 2.55 -15.13
N ALA A 163 5.09 2.64 -15.96
CA ALA A 163 5.15 3.34 -17.25
C ALA A 163 5.48 4.84 -17.14
N MET A 164 5.27 5.43 -15.96
CA MET A 164 5.50 6.85 -15.69
C MET A 164 6.72 7.10 -14.79
N LEU A 165 7.43 6.04 -14.39
CA LEU A 165 8.50 6.11 -13.41
C LEU A 165 9.87 5.90 -14.07
N PRO A 166 10.92 6.65 -13.66
CA PRO A 166 12.27 6.52 -14.20
C PRO A 166 12.95 5.19 -13.85
N ARG A 167 12.50 4.53 -12.79
CA ARG A 167 13.02 3.23 -12.31
C ARG A 167 11.96 2.46 -11.52
N SER A 168 12.22 1.20 -11.24
CA SER A 168 11.45 0.40 -10.27
C SER A 168 11.89 0.68 -8.83
N THR A 169 11.12 0.19 -7.86
CA THR A 169 11.52 0.10 -6.45
C THR A 169 12.79 -0.75 -6.32
N SER A 170 13.68 -0.35 -5.43
CA SER A 170 14.92 -1.07 -5.14
C SER A 170 14.97 -1.56 -3.68
N VAL A 171 15.88 -2.48 -3.41
CA VAL A 171 16.20 -2.96 -2.05
C VAL A 171 16.75 -1.81 -1.20
N GLU A 172 17.51 -0.90 -1.82
CA GLU A 172 18.06 0.29 -1.17
C GLU A 172 16.97 1.25 -0.70
N ASP A 173 15.90 1.43 -1.49
CA ASP A 173 14.73 2.23 -1.08
C ASP A 173 14.12 1.68 0.21
N VAL A 174 13.94 0.36 0.29
CA VAL A 174 13.39 -0.31 1.48
C VAL A 174 14.31 -0.14 2.68
N ARG A 175 15.63 -0.33 2.52
CA ARG A 175 16.61 -0.12 3.60
C ARG A 175 16.59 1.31 4.11
N LEU A 176 16.54 2.27 3.19
CA LEU A 176 16.49 3.69 3.56
C LEU A 176 15.23 4.00 4.36
N ILE A 177 14.05 3.62 3.86
CA ILE A 177 12.78 3.82 4.60
C ILE A 177 12.87 3.14 5.97
N ARG A 178 13.31 1.87 6.04
CA ARG A 178 13.42 1.14 7.32
C ARG A 178 14.32 1.84 8.33
N SER A 179 15.40 2.50 7.86
CA SER A 179 16.31 3.27 8.72
C SER A 179 15.73 4.60 9.22
N CYS A 180 14.70 5.12 8.55
CA CYS A 180 14.08 6.42 8.85
C CYS A 180 12.84 6.33 9.73
N VAL A 181 12.19 5.15 9.80
CA VAL A 181 10.95 4.97 10.55
C VAL A 181 11.17 4.11 11.80
N LYS A 182 10.27 4.25 12.79
CA LYS A 182 10.33 3.50 14.03
C LYS A 182 10.11 1.99 13.82
N PRO A 183 10.54 1.13 14.75
CA PRO A 183 10.33 -0.32 14.64
C PRO A 183 8.87 -0.74 14.47
N GLU A 184 7.94 -0.04 15.09
CA GLU A 184 6.50 -0.28 15.03
C GLU A 184 5.88 0.15 13.69
N THR A 185 6.47 1.10 12.98
CA THR A 185 6.02 1.51 11.64
C THR A 185 6.47 0.50 10.60
N GLY A 186 5.54 -0.08 9.87
CA GLY A 186 5.82 -1.05 8.82
C GLY A 186 6.47 -0.40 7.58
N VAL A 187 7.06 -1.25 6.75
CA VAL A 187 7.55 -0.87 5.41
C VAL A 187 6.94 -1.81 4.38
N LYS A 188 6.26 -1.26 3.37
CA LYS A 188 5.70 -2.03 2.25
C LYS A 188 6.51 -1.81 0.99
N ALA A 189 7.08 -2.88 0.46
CA ALA A 189 7.71 -2.87 -0.87
C ALA A 189 6.68 -3.20 -1.94
N ALA A 190 6.62 -2.39 -3.00
CA ALA A 190 5.74 -2.62 -4.15
C ALA A 190 6.37 -2.07 -5.43
N GLY A 191 6.00 -2.64 -6.58
CA GLY A 191 6.50 -2.22 -7.89
C GLY A 191 7.62 -3.12 -8.41
N GLY A 192 7.26 -4.06 -9.32
CA GLY A 192 8.19 -4.94 -10.00
C GLY A 192 8.55 -6.23 -9.28
N ILE A 193 8.00 -6.51 -8.09
CA ILE A 193 8.28 -7.73 -7.31
C ILE A 193 7.44 -8.87 -7.88
N ARG A 194 8.07 -9.94 -8.37
CA ARG A 194 7.39 -11.03 -9.08
C ARG A 194 7.83 -12.43 -8.66
N THR A 195 9.00 -12.56 -8.03
CA THR A 195 9.55 -13.85 -7.65
C THR A 195 9.72 -13.97 -6.14
N THR A 196 9.83 -15.20 -5.65
CA THR A 196 10.17 -15.50 -4.25
C THR A 196 11.51 -14.85 -3.87
N ALA A 197 12.51 -14.93 -4.75
CA ALA A 197 13.83 -14.34 -4.51
C ALA A 197 13.76 -12.81 -4.33
N ASP A 198 13.04 -12.09 -5.22
CA ASP A 198 12.84 -10.65 -5.07
C ASP A 198 12.15 -10.33 -3.75
N THR A 199 11.11 -11.10 -3.41
CA THR A 199 10.34 -10.92 -2.19
C THR A 199 11.21 -11.10 -0.94
N LEU A 200 12.00 -12.17 -0.88
CA LEU A 200 12.91 -12.42 0.25
C LEU A 200 13.96 -11.33 0.40
N ALA A 201 14.50 -10.81 -0.72
CA ALA A 201 15.45 -9.70 -0.69
C ALA A 201 14.84 -8.42 -0.10
N MET A 202 13.57 -8.12 -0.43
CA MET A 202 12.85 -6.98 0.17
C MET A 202 12.57 -7.18 1.66
N ILE A 203 12.21 -8.40 2.08
CA ILE A 203 11.99 -8.73 3.50
C ILE A 203 13.31 -8.61 4.28
N GLU A 204 14.42 -9.12 3.75
CA GLU A 204 15.74 -8.98 4.35
C GLU A 204 16.17 -7.51 4.49
N ALA A 205 15.76 -6.66 3.55
CA ALA A 205 15.98 -5.21 3.61
C ALA A 205 15.11 -4.50 4.66
N GLY A 206 14.13 -5.17 5.25
CA GLY A 206 13.27 -4.66 6.31
C GLY A 206 11.81 -4.43 5.89
N ALA A 207 11.37 -4.93 4.73
CA ALA A 207 9.95 -4.89 4.38
C ALA A 207 9.14 -5.81 5.29
N THR A 208 8.04 -5.31 5.81
CA THR A 208 7.06 -6.04 6.62
C THR A 208 5.80 -6.40 5.81
N ARG A 209 5.68 -5.86 4.59
CA ARG A 209 4.57 -6.08 3.67
C ARG A 209 5.08 -6.03 2.22
N ILE A 210 4.48 -6.81 1.35
CA ILE A 210 4.84 -6.90 -0.08
C ILE A 210 3.58 -6.71 -0.93
N GLY A 211 3.58 -5.70 -1.78
CA GLY A 211 2.53 -5.50 -2.78
C GLY A 211 2.90 -6.19 -4.09
N ALA A 212 2.17 -7.23 -4.45
CA ALA A 212 2.42 -7.99 -5.68
C ALA A 212 1.13 -8.50 -6.32
N SER A 213 1.12 -8.63 -7.64
CA SER A 213 0.06 -9.32 -8.39
C SER A 213 0.34 -10.82 -8.58
N ALA A 214 1.55 -11.26 -8.29
CA ALA A 214 2.07 -12.61 -8.48
C ALA A 214 2.18 -13.38 -7.13
N GLY A 215 1.26 -13.14 -6.19
CA GLY A 215 1.36 -13.70 -4.84
C GLY A 215 1.38 -15.22 -4.83
N GLU A 216 0.56 -15.89 -5.66
CA GLU A 216 0.51 -17.36 -5.77
C GLU A 216 1.86 -17.92 -6.26
N GLU A 217 2.47 -17.30 -7.28
CA GLU A 217 3.78 -17.69 -7.80
C GLU A 217 4.89 -17.44 -6.77
N ILE A 218 4.82 -16.33 -6.04
CA ILE A 218 5.79 -15.98 -4.99
C ILE A 218 5.79 -17.04 -3.88
N ILE A 219 4.61 -17.43 -3.36
CA ILE A 219 4.53 -18.43 -2.29
C ILE A 219 4.75 -19.86 -2.79
N GLY A 220 4.58 -20.10 -4.09
CA GLY A 220 4.82 -21.39 -4.73
C GLY A 220 6.29 -21.68 -5.03
N GLY A 221 7.18 -20.69 -4.94
CA GLY A 221 8.61 -20.83 -5.20
C GLY A 221 9.47 -21.13 -3.96
N LEU A 222 8.84 -21.40 -2.81
CA LEU A 222 9.51 -21.84 -1.57
C LEU A 222 9.71 -23.35 -1.53
#